data_bac79506815a9a14169c59a6aade765a
#
_entry.id   bac79506815a9a14169c59a6aade765a
#
_cell.length_a   1.000
_cell.length_b   1.000
_cell.length_c   1.000
_cell.angle_alpha   90.00
_cell.angle_beta   90.00
_cell.angle_gamma   90.00
#
_symmetry.space_group_name_H-M   'P 1'
#
loop_
_entity.id
_entity.type
_entity.pdbx_description
1 polymer ?
#
loop_
_entity_poly.entity_id
_entity_poly.type
_entity_poly.pdbx_seq_one_letter_code
_entity_poly.pdbx_strand_id
1 'polypeptide(L)'
;FSMNNTAANLYLALMGYISYYANSMAGFSVVLISSLVTAMNIFDGVTDPVVGFLLDKSKGRFGKFRPFMVAGNILMAASAVLLFATTHLIPKWVRIPYFIIIYAIFIIGYTFQTVVAKSGQTIITNNPKKRPLSTYFDSIFIMAAYGGSALFVANYLVPKYGGFTNEELYVEYVFWVVVLSALATLLAVIGIWKKDQPGRYEHQQTQKIKVWDFF
;
A
#
# COMPACT_ATOMS: atom_id res chain seq x y z
N PHE A 1 13.49 1.19 4.65
CA PHE A 1 12.38 0.27 4.31
C PHE A 1 11.20 0.42 5.27
N SER A 2 11.43 0.58 6.59
CA SER A 2 10.34 0.77 7.57
C SER A 2 9.43 1.95 7.21
N MET A 3 9.98 3.08 6.76
CA MET A 3 9.17 4.22 6.29
C MET A 3 8.31 3.87 5.07
N ASN A 4 8.82 3.06 4.13
CA ASN A 4 8.02 2.59 3.00
C ASN A 4 6.89 1.66 3.45
N ASN A 5 7.16 0.79 4.42
CA ASN A 5 6.14 -0.08 5.01
C ASN A 5 5.08 0.75 5.76
N THR A 6 5.50 1.80 6.48
CA THR A 6 4.59 2.74 7.13
C THR A 6 3.68 3.45 6.12
N ALA A 7 4.23 3.90 4.98
CA ALA A 7 3.44 4.51 3.91
C ALA A 7 2.33 3.58 3.40
N ALA A 8 2.65 2.29 3.16
CA ALA A 8 1.66 1.29 2.77
C ALA A 8 0.59 1.06 3.85
N ASN A 9 1.01 1.02 5.13
CA ASN A 9 0.09 0.77 6.25
C ASN A 9 -0.83 1.97 6.55
N LEU A 10 -0.44 3.21 6.24
CA LEU A 10 -1.34 4.37 6.29
C LEU A 10 -2.51 4.19 5.31
N TYR A 11 -2.25 3.70 4.09
CA TYR A 11 -3.32 3.38 3.15
C TYR A 11 -4.17 2.20 3.59
N LEU A 12 -3.59 1.17 4.22
CA LEU A 12 -4.38 0.06 4.78
C LEU A 12 -5.31 0.54 5.91
N ALA A 13 -4.85 1.46 6.76
CA ALA A 13 -5.69 2.07 7.79
C ALA A 13 -6.86 2.84 7.16
N LEU A 14 -6.63 3.58 6.06
CA LEU A 14 -7.69 4.22 5.28
C LEU A 14 -8.67 3.19 4.69
N MET A 15 -8.13 2.12 4.08
CA MET A 15 -8.96 1.06 3.48
C MET A 15 -9.80 0.30 4.52
N GLY A 16 -9.44 0.32 5.80
CA GLY A 16 -10.29 -0.15 6.88
C GLY A 16 -11.66 0.53 6.94
N TYR A 17 -11.79 1.74 6.42
CA TYR A 17 -13.04 2.50 6.36
C TYR A 17 -13.79 2.34 5.02
N ILE A 18 -13.26 1.55 4.07
CA ILE A 18 -13.85 1.40 2.73
C ILE A 18 -15.28 0.86 2.77
N SER A 19 -15.57 -0.06 3.71
CA SER A 19 -16.91 -0.63 3.87
C SER A 19 -17.93 0.39 4.35
N TYR A 20 -17.54 1.30 5.25
CA TYR A 20 -18.39 2.41 5.71
C TYR A 20 -18.68 3.36 4.55
N TYR A 21 -17.65 3.80 3.83
CA TYR A 21 -17.79 4.66 2.67
C TYR A 21 -18.67 4.03 1.58
N ALA A 22 -18.37 2.80 1.20
CA ALA A 22 -19.07 2.12 0.12
C ALA A 22 -20.56 1.89 0.45
N ASN A 23 -20.89 1.62 1.71
CA ASN A 23 -22.29 1.46 2.14
C ASN A 23 -23.00 2.82 2.24
N SER A 24 -22.39 3.80 2.93
CA SER A 24 -23.05 5.09 3.22
C SER A 24 -23.12 6.02 2.01
N MET A 25 -22.03 6.09 1.20
CA MET A 25 -21.90 7.04 0.10
C MET A 25 -22.16 6.40 -1.27
N ALA A 26 -21.56 5.24 -1.54
CA ALA A 26 -21.72 4.57 -2.82
C ALA A 26 -22.99 3.73 -2.94
N GLY A 27 -23.71 3.50 -1.83
CA GLY A 27 -24.96 2.76 -1.80
C GLY A 27 -24.81 1.25 -2.06
N PHE A 28 -23.64 0.68 -1.75
CA PHE A 28 -23.42 -0.76 -1.85
C PHE A 28 -24.02 -1.48 -0.63
N SER A 29 -24.61 -2.66 -0.86
CA SER A 29 -25.00 -3.50 0.28
C SER A 29 -23.79 -4.01 1.03
N VAL A 30 -23.92 -4.21 2.34
CA VAL A 30 -22.83 -4.74 3.20
C VAL A 30 -22.32 -6.08 2.69
N VAL A 31 -23.22 -6.95 2.21
CA VAL A 31 -22.85 -8.26 1.65
C VAL A 31 -22.00 -8.11 0.39
N LEU A 32 -22.40 -7.21 -0.52
CA LEU A 32 -21.64 -6.96 -1.74
C LEU A 32 -20.23 -6.45 -1.43
N ILE A 33 -20.12 -5.43 -0.57
CA ILE A 33 -18.80 -4.84 -0.28
C ILE A 33 -17.89 -5.83 0.46
N SER A 34 -18.41 -6.62 1.39
CA SER A 34 -17.63 -7.65 2.08
C SER A 34 -17.12 -8.72 1.11
N SER A 35 -17.94 -9.12 0.15
CA SER A 35 -17.56 -10.08 -0.91
C SER A 35 -16.46 -9.47 -1.82
N LEU A 36 -16.59 -8.19 -2.19
CA LEU A 36 -15.60 -7.50 -3.01
C LEU A 36 -14.27 -7.36 -2.27
N VAL A 37 -14.28 -6.97 -1.00
CA VAL A 37 -13.06 -6.86 -0.17
C VAL A 37 -12.38 -8.23 -0.05
N THR A 38 -13.15 -9.31 0.16
CA THR A 38 -12.60 -10.67 0.21
C THR A 38 -11.99 -11.08 -1.12
N ALA A 39 -12.67 -10.80 -2.24
CA ALA A 39 -12.12 -11.08 -3.57
C ALA A 39 -10.82 -10.31 -3.84
N MET A 40 -10.72 -9.05 -3.38
CA MET A 40 -9.51 -8.25 -3.51
C MET A 40 -8.35 -8.79 -2.66
N ASN A 41 -8.62 -9.34 -1.48
CA ASN A 41 -7.59 -10.01 -0.67
C ASN A 41 -7.04 -11.28 -1.36
N ILE A 42 -7.90 -12.02 -2.07
CA ILE A 42 -7.47 -13.16 -2.90
C ILE A 42 -6.62 -12.65 -4.08
N PHE A 43 -7.03 -11.56 -4.71
CA PHE A 43 -6.28 -10.94 -5.81
C PHE A 43 -4.89 -10.48 -5.37
N ASP A 44 -4.75 -9.92 -4.15
CA ASP A 44 -3.46 -9.57 -3.55
C ASP A 44 -2.52 -10.79 -3.47
N GLY A 45 -3.03 -11.93 -3.00
CA GLY A 45 -2.26 -13.18 -2.95
C GLY A 45 -1.74 -13.65 -4.32
N VAL A 46 -2.45 -13.32 -5.40
CA VAL A 46 -2.01 -13.64 -6.78
C VAL A 46 -1.01 -12.61 -7.30
N THR A 47 -1.16 -11.34 -6.94
CA THR A 47 -0.27 -10.25 -7.41
C THR A 47 1.09 -10.28 -6.72
N ASP A 48 1.20 -10.73 -5.47
CA ASP A 48 2.45 -10.80 -4.70
C ASP A 48 3.58 -11.56 -5.45
N PRO A 49 3.40 -12.81 -5.93
CA PRO A 49 4.42 -13.53 -6.68
C PRO A 49 4.78 -12.86 -8.02
N VAL A 50 3.79 -12.31 -8.71
CA VAL A 50 3.99 -11.64 -10.01
C VAL A 50 4.87 -10.41 -9.85
N VAL A 51 4.56 -9.56 -8.87
CA VAL A 51 5.35 -8.35 -8.58
C VAL A 51 6.72 -8.72 -8.03
N GLY A 52 6.82 -9.77 -7.20
CA GLY A 52 8.10 -10.30 -6.73
C GLY A 52 9.02 -10.67 -7.89
N PHE A 53 8.50 -11.39 -8.89
CA PHE A 53 9.23 -11.74 -10.09
C PHE A 53 9.64 -10.51 -10.94
N LEU A 54 8.76 -9.52 -11.08
CA LEU A 54 9.07 -8.26 -11.75
C LEU A 54 10.20 -7.51 -11.04
N LEU A 55 10.14 -7.44 -9.71
CA LEU A 55 11.18 -6.83 -8.89
C LEU A 55 12.52 -7.55 -9.07
N ASP A 56 12.52 -8.88 -9.13
CA ASP A 56 13.76 -9.66 -9.30
C ASP A 56 14.39 -9.47 -10.68
N LYS A 57 13.59 -9.30 -11.71
CA LYS A 57 14.05 -8.98 -13.06
C LYS A 57 14.45 -7.52 -13.27
N SER A 58 14.08 -6.64 -12.36
CA SER A 58 14.36 -5.22 -12.51
C SER A 58 15.86 -4.93 -12.39
N LYS A 59 16.44 -4.39 -13.44
CA LYS A 59 17.83 -3.91 -13.53
C LYS A 59 17.86 -2.42 -13.89
N GLY A 60 16.98 -1.64 -13.27
CA GLY A 60 16.76 -0.25 -13.62
C GLY A 60 17.95 0.67 -13.33
N ARG A 61 18.12 1.71 -14.17
CA ARG A 61 19.13 2.79 -14.00
C ARG A 61 18.99 3.53 -12.66
N PHE A 62 17.78 3.53 -12.10
CA PHE A 62 17.45 4.21 -10.83
C PHE A 62 17.52 3.29 -9.61
N GLY A 63 18.13 2.12 -9.72
CA GLY A 63 18.14 1.08 -8.68
C GLY A 63 17.02 0.07 -8.83
N LYS A 64 17.02 -0.96 -7.96
CA LYS A 64 16.04 -2.05 -7.98
C LYS A 64 14.75 -1.69 -7.25
N PHE A 65 14.84 -1.02 -6.09
CA PHE A 65 13.73 -0.82 -5.16
C PHE A 65 13.04 0.53 -5.28
N ARG A 66 13.81 1.60 -5.52
CA ARG A 66 13.27 2.98 -5.57
C ARG A 66 12.12 3.18 -6.56
N PRO A 67 12.19 2.68 -7.82
CA PRO A 67 11.10 2.83 -8.77
C PRO A 67 9.80 2.19 -8.29
N PHE A 68 9.88 1.02 -7.65
CA PHE A 68 8.71 0.31 -7.11
C PHE A 68 8.09 1.03 -5.91
N MET A 69 8.91 1.63 -5.02
CA MET A 69 8.41 2.44 -3.92
C MET A 69 7.61 3.64 -4.42
N VAL A 70 8.17 4.38 -5.37
CA VAL A 70 7.52 5.59 -5.92
C VAL A 70 6.29 5.23 -6.73
N ALA A 71 6.40 4.27 -7.66
CA ALA A 71 5.27 3.83 -8.47
C ALA A 71 4.14 3.26 -7.61
N GLY A 72 4.47 2.43 -6.61
CA GLY A 72 3.49 1.89 -5.67
C GLY A 72 2.76 2.99 -4.89
N ASN A 73 3.47 3.99 -4.38
CA ASN A 73 2.85 5.11 -3.68
C ASN A 73 1.94 5.94 -4.60
N ILE A 74 2.37 6.23 -5.83
CA ILE A 74 1.56 6.98 -6.81
C ILE A 74 0.29 6.20 -7.17
N LEU A 75 0.40 4.89 -7.42
CA LEU A 75 -0.76 4.06 -7.72
C LEU A 75 -1.75 4.02 -6.57
N MET A 76 -1.27 3.83 -5.33
CA MET A 76 -2.14 3.86 -4.14
C MET A 76 -2.77 5.22 -3.92
N ALA A 77 -2.01 6.32 -4.06
CA ALA A 77 -2.53 7.67 -3.90
C ALA A 77 -3.64 7.98 -4.92
N ALA A 78 -3.38 7.73 -6.20
CA ALA A 78 -4.35 7.96 -7.26
C ALA A 78 -5.61 7.09 -7.06
N SER A 79 -5.43 5.81 -6.76
CA SER A 79 -6.55 4.89 -6.53
C SER A 79 -7.36 5.25 -5.28
N ALA A 80 -6.71 5.63 -4.18
CA ALA A 80 -7.40 6.04 -2.96
C ALA A 80 -8.25 7.30 -3.21
N VAL A 81 -7.69 8.31 -3.88
CA VAL A 81 -8.45 9.50 -4.27
C VAL A 81 -9.64 9.13 -5.15
N LEU A 82 -9.44 8.30 -6.19
CA LEU A 82 -10.52 7.86 -7.07
C LEU A 82 -11.58 7.04 -6.33
N LEU A 83 -11.19 6.13 -5.42
CA LEU A 83 -12.14 5.33 -4.66
C LEU A 83 -13.02 6.18 -3.75
N PHE A 84 -12.43 7.07 -2.95
CA PHE A 84 -13.14 7.79 -1.90
C PHE A 84 -13.76 9.12 -2.37
N ALA A 85 -13.18 9.79 -3.39
CA ALA A 85 -13.68 11.07 -3.84
C ALA A 85 -14.62 10.98 -5.05
N THR A 86 -14.62 9.89 -5.83
CA THR A 86 -15.38 9.85 -7.08
C THR A 86 -16.38 8.71 -7.21
N THR A 87 -16.24 7.62 -6.47
CA THR A 87 -17.12 6.44 -6.62
C THR A 87 -18.61 6.79 -6.45
N HIS A 88 -18.96 7.66 -5.52
CA HIS A 88 -20.35 8.08 -5.28
C HIS A 88 -20.94 8.91 -6.43
N LEU A 89 -20.08 9.61 -7.20
CA LEU A 89 -20.49 10.44 -8.35
C LEU A 89 -20.77 9.60 -9.61
N ILE A 90 -20.24 8.36 -9.67
CA ILE A 90 -20.39 7.48 -10.83
C ILE A 90 -21.84 6.94 -10.92
N PRO A 91 -22.43 6.86 -12.14
CA PRO A 91 -23.75 6.26 -12.34
C PRO A 91 -23.85 4.84 -11.78
N LYS A 92 -25.00 4.50 -11.16
CA LYS A 92 -25.17 3.25 -10.41
C LYS A 92 -24.81 1.98 -11.20
N TRP A 93 -25.09 1.95 -12.51
CA TRP A 93 -24.85 0.79 -13.36
C TRP A 93 -23.35 0.54 -13.67
N VAL A 94 -22.49 1.56 -13.61
CA VAL A 94 -21.02 1.43 -13.82
C VAL A 94 -20.25 1.43 -12.50
N ARG A 95 -20.89 1.81 -11.39
CA ARG A 95 -20.23 2.04 -10.10
C ARG A 95 -19.50 0.81 -9.57
N ILE A 96 -20.08 -0.37 -9.70
CA ILE A 96 -19.48 -1.63 -9.25
C ILE A 96 -18.23 -1.97 -10.05
N PRO A 97 -18.26 -2.06 -11.41
CA PRO A 97 -17.06 -2.35 -12.18
C PRO A 97 -15.98 -1.25 -12.01
N TYR A 98 -16.37 0.01 -11.89
CA TYR A 98 -15.44 1.09 -11.58
C TYR A 98 -14.72 0.85 -10.27
N PHE A 99 -15.46 0.57 -9.18
CA PHE A 99 -14.90 0.28 -7.87
C PHE A 99 -13.92 -0.89 -7.91
N ILE A 100 -14.29 -1.99 -8.58
CA ILE A 100 -13.44 -3.18 -8.73
C ILE A 100 -12.12 -2.84 -9.43
N ILE A 101 -12.18 -2.13 -10.55
CA ILE A 101 -10.98 -1.76 -11.33
C ILE A 101 -10.04 -0.87 -10.51
N ILE A 102 -10.57 0.18 -9.88
CA ILE A 102 -9.74 1.10 -9.11
C ILE A 102 -9.17 0.41 -7.86
N TYR A 103 -9.96 -0.45 -7.21
CA TYR A 103 -9.47 -1.22 -6.07
C TYR A 103 -8.37 -2.22 -6.49
N ALA A 104 -8.49 -2.88 -7.64
CA ALA A 104 -7.45 -3.74 -8.17
C ALA A 104 -6.15 -2.96 -8.46
N ILE A 105 -6.23 -1.75 -9.01
CA ILE A 105 -5.07 -0.86 -9.21
C ILE A 105 -4.44 -0.49 -7.86
N PHE A 106 -5.27 -0.21 -6.84
CA PHE A 106 -4.79 0.03 -5.48
C PHE A 106 -3.99 -1.16 -4.95
N ILE A 107 -4.50 -2.40 -5.08
CA ILE A 107 -3.82 -3.63 -4.65
C ILE A 107 -2.47 -3.78 -5.34
N ILE A 108 -2.39 -3.56 -6.66
CA ILE A 108 -1.12 -3.60 -7.40
C ILE A 108 -0.12 -2.59 -6.82
N GLY A 109 -0.55 -1.36 -6.53
CA GLY A 109 0.29 -0.36 -5.88
C GLY A 109 0.76 -0.77 -4.49
N TYR A 110 -0.13 -1.36 -3.70
CA TYR A 110 0.16 -1.91 -2.38
C TYR A 110 1.18 -3.04 -2.45
N THR A 111 0.98 -3.99 -3.36
CA THR A 111 1.93 -5.09 -3.61
C THR A 111 3.32 -4.57 -3.99
N PHE A 112 3.41 -3.51 -4.80
CA PHE A 112 4.70 -2.90 -5.13
C PHE A 112 5.47 -2.46 -3.88
N GLN A 113 4.81 -1.84 -2.93
CA GLN A 113 5.46 -1.37 -1.70
C GLN A 113 5.78 -2.50 -0.73
N THR A 114 4.87 -3.47 -0.55
CA THR A 114 5.05 -4.57 0.39
C THR A 114 6.14 -5.55 -0.06
N VAL A 115 6.19 -5.88 -1.35
CA VAL A 115 7.26 -6.73 -1.90
C VAL A 115 8.63 -6.07 -1.72
N VAL A 116 8.74 -4.75 -1.93
CA VAL A 116 9.97 -4.01 -1.66
C VAL A 116 10.32 -4.04 -0.17
N ALA A 117 9.36 -3.87 0.73
CA ALA A 117 9.61 -3.92 2.17
C ALA A 117 10.12 -5.29 2.61
N LYS A 118 9.47 -6.38 2.14
CA LYS A 118 9.85 -7.78 2.43
C LYS A 118 11.24 -8.11 1.85
N SER A 119 11.49 -7.79 0.57
CA SER A 119 12.76 -8.07 -0.10
C SER A 119 13.91 -7.21 0.42
N GLY A 120 13.63 -5.97 0.80
CA GLY A 120 14.63 -5.02 1.28
C GLY A 120 15.25 -5.39 2.61
N GLN A 121 14.52 -6.08 3.49
CA GLN A 121 15.05 -6.54 4.77
C GLN A 121 16.27 -7.47 4.60
N THR A 122 16.29 -8.29 3.56
CA THR A 122 17.39 -9.20 3.27
C THR A 122 18.68 -8.49 2.84
N ILE A 123 18.56 -7.26 2.34
CA ILE A 123 19.66 -6.47 1.76
C ILE A 123 20.29 -5.52 2.76
N ILE A 124 19.54 -5.07 3.77
CA ILE A 124 20.04 -4.13 4.78
C ILE A 124 21.15 -4.74 5.60
N THR A 125 21.07 -6.03 5.91
CA THR A 125 22.07 -6.68 6.77
C THR A 125 22.30 -8.15 6.39
N ASN A 126 23.56 -8.48 6.17
CA ASN A 126 24.04 -9.86 6.04
C ASN A 126 24.12 -10.55 7.41
N ASN A 127 23.92 -9.82 8.52
CA ASN A 127 23.98 -10.40 9.85
C ASN A 127 22.57 -10.81 10.31
N PRO A 128 22.28 -12.12 10.42
CA PRO A 128 20.97 -12.63 10.82
C PRO A 128 20.50 -12.10 12.19
N LYS A 129 21.43 -11.83 13.10
CA LYS A 129 21.14 -11.32 14.46
C LYS A 129 20.60 -9.89 14.47
N LYS A 130 20.80 -9.11 13.41
CA LYS A 130 20.31 -7.72 13.28
C LYS A 130 18.97 -7.61 12.55
N ARG A 131 18.50 -8.67 11.91
CA ARG A 131 17.19 -8.68 11.20
C ARG A 131 16.00 -8.44 12.13
N PRO A 132 15.94 -9.02 13.35
CA PRO A 132 14.84 -8.78 14.28
C PRO A 132 14.69 -7.31 14.66
N LEU A 133 15.77 -6.54 14.69
CA LEU A 133 15.74 -5.11 15.01
C LEU A 133 14.94 -4.30 13.95
N SER A 134 15.09 -4.63 12.67
CA SER A 134 14.31 -4.01 11.60
C SER A 134 12.82 -4.30 11.76
N THR A 135 12.45 -5.55 12.05
CA THR A 135 11.06 -5.95 12.30
C THR A 135 10.47 -5.25 13.52
N TYR A 136 11.26 -5.04 14.56
CA TYR A 136 10.83 -4.33 15.75
C TYR A 136 10.46 -2.86 15.44
N PHE A 137 11.34 -2.16 14.70
CA PHE A 137 11.02 -0.80 14.25
C PHE A 137 9.81 -0.76 13.31
N ASP A 138 9.70 -1.72 12.37
CA ASP A 138 8.52 -1.84 11.52
C ASP A 138 7.23 -1.95 12.34
N SER A 139 7.22 -2.79 13.38
CA SER A 139 6.06 -2.97 14.25
C SER A 139 5.66 -1.70 14.98
N ILE A 140 6.63 -0.95 15.51
CA ILE A 140 6.36 0.34 16.21
C ILE A 140 5.74 1.34 15.23
N PHE A 141 6.30 1.49 14.03
CA PHE A 141 5.79 2.43 13.05
C PHE A 141 4.42 2.03 12.51
N ILE A 142 4.16 0.73 12.34
CA ILE A 142 2.84 0.22 11.96
C ILE A 142 1.81 0.52 13.06
N MET A 143 2.12 0.25 14.33
CA MET A 143 1.25 0.59 15.46
C MET A 143 0.96 2.10 15.51
N ALA A 144 1.99 2.93 15.30
CA ALA A 144 1.82 4.38 15.26
C ALA A 144 0.92 4.83 14.08
N ALA A 145 1.08 4.22 12.90
CA ALA A 145 0.25 4.50 11.74
C ALA A 145 -1.23 4.15 11.97
N TYR A 146 -1.52 2.92 12.43
CA TYR A 146 -2.89 2.50 12.70
C TYR A 146 -3.50 3.22 13.89
N GLY A 147 -2.79 3.29 15.03
CA GLY A 147 -3.27 3.95 16.23
C GLY A 147 -3.43 5.46 16.03
N GLY A 148 -2.44 6.11 15.42
CA GLY A 148 -2.51 7.53 15.08
C GLY A 148 -3.65 7.85 14.10
N SER A 149 -3.84 7.00 13.10
CA SER A 149 -4.94 7.10 12.14
C SER A 149 -6.30 6.96 12.82
N ALA A 150 -6.47 5.96 13.67
CA ALA A 150 -7.71 5.75 14.43
C ALA A 150 -8.03 6.91 15.37
N LEU A 151 -7.03 7.43 16.09
CA LEU A 151 -7.17 8.59 16.96
C LEU A 151 -7.51 9.86 16.16
N PHE A 152 -6.88 10.06 15.01
CA PHE A 152 -7.17 11.19 14.12
C PHE A 152 -8.60 11.15 13.62
N VAL A 153 -9.06 9.99 13.15
CA VAL A 153 -10.45 9.83 12.71
C VAL A 153 -11.43 10.05 13.86
N ALA A 154 -11.21 9.39 15.01
CA ALA A 154 -12.15 9.44 16.13
C ALA A 154 -12.23 10.81 16.83
N ASN A 155 -11.09 11.49 17.01
CA ASN A 155 -11.05 12.73 17.81
C ASN A 155 -11.08 14.01 16.97
N TYR A 156 -10.78 13.93 15.67
CA TYR A 156 -10.76 15.10 14.80
C TYR A 156 -11.80 15.02 13.68
N LEU A 157 -11.76 13.99 12.82
CA LEU A 157 -12.63 13.92 11.66
C LEU A 157 -14.09 13.67 12.02
N VAL A 158 -14.37 12.71 12.89
CA VAL A 158 -15.75 12.38 13.28
C VAL A 158 -16.44 13.54 14.01
N PRO A 159 -15.84 14.22 14.97
CA PRO A 159 -16.45 15.41 15.59
C PRO A 159 -16.63 16.58 14.61
N LYS A 160 -15.67 16.77 13.68
CA LYS A 160 -15.70 17.87 12.70
C LYS A 160 -16.83 17.71 11.69
N TYR A 161 -17.08 16.48 11.22
CA TYR A 161 -18.03 16.20 10.14
C TYR A 161 -19.33 15.53 10.61
N GLY A 162 -19.49 15.28 11.89
CA GLY A 162 -20.71 14.71 12.47
C GLY A 162 -20.90 13.21 12.21
N GLY A 163 -19.87 12.48 11.78
CA GLY A 163 -19.91 11.04 11.60
C GLY A 163 -19.50 10.56 10.21
N PHE A 164 -19.60 9.24 10.00
CA PHE A 164 -19.16 8.55 8.77
C PHE A 164 -20.14 8.69 7.58
N THR A 165 -21.20 9.46 7.72
CA THR A 165 -22.19 9.73 6.65
C THR A 165 -21.87 10.98 5.84
N ASN A 166 -20.76 11.66 6.12
CA ASN A 166 -20.33 12.84 5.38
C ASN A 166 -19.14 12.49 4.46
N GLU A 167 -19.25 12.82 3.18
CA GLU A 167 -18.22 12.54 2.18
C GLU A 167 -16.92 13.33 2.43
N GLU A 168 -17.03 14.56 2.94
CA GLU A 168 -15.87 15.42 3.23
C GLU A 168 -14.92 14.81 4.24
N LEU A 169 -15.45 13.98 5.18
CA LEU A 169 -14.63 13.23 6.12
C LEU A 169 -13.62 12.33 5.37
N TYR A 170 -14.10 11.60 4.37
CA TYR A 170 -13.26 10.67 3.61
C TYR A 170 -12.27 11.41 2.72
N VAL A 171 -12.68 12.50 2.10
CA VAL A 171 -11.81 13.32 1.23
C VAL A 171 -10.66 13.92 2.05
N GLU A 172 -10.96 14.50 3.22
CA GLU A 172 -9.90 15.03 4.10
C GLU A 172 -9.00 13.93 4.63
N TYR A 173 -9.55 12.78 4.99
CA TYR A 173 -8.76 11.65 5.45
C TYR A 173 -7.80 11.14 4.36
N VAL A 174 -8.29 10.96 3.14
CA VAL A 174 -7.45 10.60 1.97
C VAL A 174 -6.34 11.62 1.76
N PHE A 175 -6.65 12.92 1.82
CA PHE A 175 -5.66 13.98 1.67
C PHE A 175 -4.50 13.81 2.66
N TRP A 176 -4.79 13.65 3.94
CA TRP A 176 -3.75 13.47 4.97
C TRP A 176 -2.96 12.18 4.78
N VAL A 177 -3.63 11.08 4.43
CA VAL A 177 -2.95 9.80 4.16
C VAL A 177 -2.02 9.93 2.96
N VAL A 178 -2.45 10.57 1.86
CA VAL A 178 -1.61 10.80 0.67
C VAL A 178 -0.38 11.65 1.01
N VAL A 179 -0.55 12.74 1.75
CA VAL A 179 0.57 13.62 2.14
C VAL A 179 1.56 12.88 3.03
N LEU A 180 1.08 12.22 4.09
CA LEU A 180 1.95 11.52 5.04
C LEU A 180 2.66 10.33 4.40
N SER A 181 1.96 9.56 3.56
CA SER A 181 2.55 8.43 2.84
C SER A 181 3.59 8.87 1.81
N ALA A 182 3.35 9.97 1.10
CA ALA A 182 4.32 10.54 0.19
C ALA A 182 5.60 10.98 0.91
N LEU A 183 5.47 11.66 2.06
CA LEU A 183 6.61 12.03 2.91
C LEU A 183 7.37 10.79 3.40
N ALA A 184 6.66 9.77 3.89
CA ALA A 184 7.28 8.54 4.35
C ALA A 184 8.00 7.79 3.21
N THR A 185 7.42 7.74 2.01
CA THR A 185 8.04 7.15 0.83
C THR A 185 9.28 7.94 0.39
N LEU A 186 9.23 9.27 0.40
CA LEU A 186 10.39 10.13 0.10
C LEU A 186 11.53 9.86 1.08
N LEU A 187 11.26 9.80 2.39
CA LEU A 187 12.26 9.46 3.40
C LEU A 187 12.85 8.06 3.17
N ALA A 188 12.02 7.09 2.79
CA ALA A 188 12.48 5.75 2.45
C ALA A 188 13.42 5.75 1.24
N VAL A 189 13.05 6.44 0.16
CA VAL A 189 13.85 6.56 -1.07
C VAL A 189 15.20 7.24 -0.79
N ILE A 190 15.20 8.33 -0.03
CA ILE A 190 16.43 9.04 0.38
C ILE A 190 17.30 8.11 1.22
N GLY A 191 16.71 7.40 2.18
CA GLY A 191 17.44 6.51 3.09
C GLY A 191 18.15 5.34 2.40
N ILE A 192 17.61 4.84 1.28
CA ILE A 192 18.23 3.73 0.52
C ILE A 192 19.08 4.21 -0.66
N TRP A 193 19.12 5.52 -0.93
CA TRP A 193 19.76 6.08 -2.14
C TRP A 193 21.18 5.57 -2.41
N LYS A 194 22.01 5.53 -1.38
CA LYS A 194 23.40 5.05 -1.48
C LYS A 194 23.51 3.53 -1.57
N LYS A 195 22.50 2.78 -1.16
CA LYS A 195 22.52 1.32 -1.11
C LYS A 195 21.88 0.67 -2.34
N ASP A 196 20.87 1.33 -2.93
CA ASP A 196 20.16 0.86 -4.09
C ASP A 196 20.78 1.41 -5.38
N GLN A 197 22.00 0.92 -5.71
CA GLN A 197 22.75 1.33 -6.91
C GLN A 197 22.77 0.20 -7.95
N PRO A 198 22.73 0.54 -9.26
CA PRO A 198 22.89 -0.43 -10.35
C PRO A 198 24.18 -1.23 -10.19
N GLY A 199 24.15 -2.53 -10.48
CA GLY A 199 25.31 -3.42 -10.41
C GLY A 199 25.61 -4.05 -9.05
N ARG A 200 25.11 -3.50 -7.96
CA ARG A 200 25.41 -4.05 -6.61
C ARG A 200 24.77 -5.41 -6.34
N TYR A 201 23.73 -5.76 -7.10
CA TYR A 201 22.94 -6.98 -6.95
C TYR A 201 23.33 -8.08 -7.95
N GLU A 202 24.26 -7.83 -8.87
CA GLU A 202 24.66 -8.80 -9.90
C GLU A 202 25.37 -10.04 -9.31
N HIS A 203 26.05 -9.87 -8.19
CA HIS A 203 26.77 -10.96 -7.52
C HIS A 203 25.87 -11.88 -6.66
N GLN A 204 24.60 -11.53 -6.44
CA GLN A 204 23.68 -12.35 -5.65
C GLN A 204 22.79 -13.27 -6.50
N GLN A 205 22.85 -13.20 -7.82
CA GLN A 205 22.00 -13.98 -8.74
C GLN A 205 22.58 -15.35 -9.11
N THR A 206 23.27 -16.05 -8.21
CA THR A 206 23.88 -17.36 -8.55
C THR A 206 22.92 -18.55 -8.42
N GLN A 207 21.68 -18.37 -8.02
CA GLN A 207 20.67 -19.43 -8.10
C GLN A 207 19.55 -19.04 -9.05
N LYS A 208 19.55 -19.64 -10.25
CA LYS A 208 18.41 -19.62 -11.16
C LYS A 208 17.31 -20.53 -10.59
N ILE A 209 16.49 -19.99 -9.69
CA ILE A 209 15.30 -20.67 -9.24
C ILE A 209 14.28 -20.62 -10.38
N LYS A 210 13.92 -21.79 -10.92
CA LYS A 210 12.85 -21.92 -11.90
C LYS A 210 11.51 -21.82 -11.19
N VAL A 211 10.51 -21.21 -11.83
CA VAL A 211 9.15 -21.08 -11.27
C VAL A 211 8.55 -22.44 -10.86
N TRP A 212 9.01 -23.54 -11.51
CA TRP A 212 8.62 -24.92 -11.21
C TRP A 212 9.21 -25.50 -9.92
N ASP A 213 10.18 -24.83 -9.30
CA ASP A 213 10.77 -25.29 -8.03
C ASP A 213 9.89 -24.94 -6.81
N PHE A 214 8.76 -24.24 -7.03
CA PHE A 214 7.77 -23.85 -6.02
C PHE A 214 6.49 -24.71 -6.02
N PHE A 215 6.37 -25.66 -6.94
CA PHE A 215 5.28 -26.63 -7.05
C PHE A 215 5.88 -28.03 -7.07
#